data_93b8b9ef1b374266a7df9d5b8e62e540
#
_entry.id   93b8b9ef1b374266a7df9d5b8e62e540
#
_cell.length_a   1.000
_cell.length_b   1.000
_cell.length_c   1.000
_cell.angle_alpha   90.00
_cell.angle_beta   90.00
_cell.angle_gamma   90.00
#
_symmetry.space_group_name_H-M   'P 1'
#
loop_
_entity.id
_entity.type
_entity.pdbx_description
1 polymer ?
#
loop_
_entity_poly.entity_id
_entity_poly.type
_entity_poly.pdbx_seq_one_letter_code
_entity_poly.pdbx_strand_id
1 'polypeptide(L)'
;MLAHSASSVAEAVGKLGGCAVEEKLDGIRVQVHRDGGTVRVYTRTLDDITGRLPEVTAAALALPGERFILDGEAISLDADGRPRSFQETAGRVGSRTDVTTAARAVPVSAVFFDVLSVDGRDLLDLPLTERHAELARLVPEPMRVRRTLVAGPDDTPAAEEFLAGTLERGHEGVVVKGLDAAYSAGRRGASWLKVKPVHTLDLVVLAAEWGHGRRTGKLSNLHLGARAADGSFAMLGKTFKGMTDALLTWQTGRLRELAVEEHGWGVTVRPELVVEIAYDGLQRSTRYPAGVTLRFARVVRYRDDKRPEDADTVATLLAAHPGVTP
;
A
#
# COMPACT_ATOMS: atom_id res chain seq x y z
N MET A 1 -5.56 -12.60 7.52
CA MET A 1 -5.74 -12.94 6.08
C MET A 1 -5.02 -11.93 5.21
N LEU A 2 -4.55 -12.28 3.99
CA LEU A 2 -3.88 -11.37 3.06
C LEU A 2 -4.64 -11.33 1.73
N ALA A 3 -4.75 -10.14 1.10
CA ALA A 3 -5.45 -9.98 -0.17
C ALA A 3 -4.51 -10.23 -1.37
N HIS A 4 -5.03 -10.90 -2.42
CA HIS A 4 -4.42 -10.90 -3.75
C HIS A 4 -4.72 -9.60 -4.50
N SER A 5 -3.93 -9.29 -5.53
CA SER A 5 -4.23 -8.15 -6.40
C SER A 5 -5.21 -8.57 -7.49
N ALA A 6 -6.16 -7.68 -7.79
CA ALA A 6 -6.96 -7.70 -9.01
C ALA A 6 -6.66 -6.42 -9.80
N SER A 7 -6.81 -6.48 -11.11
CA SER A 7 -6.52 -5.35 -12.00
C SER A 7 -7.62 -4.30 -12.00
N SER A 8 -8.86 -4.70 -11.67
CA SER A 8 -10.03 -3.82 -11.61
C SER A 8 -11.05 -4.34 -10.60
N VAL A 9 -11.98 -3.47 -10.23
CA VAL A 9 -13.15 -3.84 -9.40
C VAL A 9 -14.03 -4.83 -10.14
N ALA A 10 -14.25 -4.63 -11.44
CA ALA A 10 -15.00 -5.54 -12.29
C ALA A 10 -14.44 -6.97 -12.28
N GLU A 11 -13.11 -7.12 -12.40
CA GLU A 11 -12.43 -8.40 -12.27
C GLU A 11 -12.67 -9.03 -10.89
N ALA A 12 -12.56 -8.24 -9.83
CA ALA A 12 -12.72 -8.73 -8.47
C ALA A 12 -14.16 -9.19 -8.18
N VAL A 13 -15.15 -8.39 -8.59
CA VAL A 13 -16.58 -8.72 -8.47
C VAL A 13 -16.93 -9.96 -9.31
N GLY A 14 -16.42 -10.01 -10.55
CA GLY A 14 -16.64 -11.18 -11.44
C GLY A 14 -16.10 -12.49 -10.86
N LYS A 15 -14.98 -12.43 -10.11
CA LYS A 15 -14.38 -13.60 -9.45
C LYS A 15 -15.10 -14.03 -8.18
N LEU A 16 -15.65 -13.09 -7.41
CA LEU A 16 -16.20 -13.35 -6.08
C LEU A 16 -17.72 -13.46 -6.06
N GLY A 17 -18.41 -12.92 -7.06
CA GLY A 17 -19.89 -12.81 -7.04
C GLY A 17 -20.32 -11.83 -5.95
N GLY A 18 -21.22 -12.27 -5.07
CA GLY A 18 -21.66 -11.47 -3.93
C GLY A 18 -20.50 -11.10 -3.01
N CYS A 19 -20.26 -9.82 -2.83
CA CYS A 19 -19.08 -9.33 -2.12
C CYS A 19 -19.32 -8.01 -1.38
N ALA A 20 -18.45 -7.72 -0.42
CA ALA A 20 -18.29 -6.42 0.20
C ALA A 20 -17.09 -5.72 -0.41
N VAL A 21 -17.26 -4.46 -0.81
CA VAL A 21 -16.18 -3.58 -1.27
C VAL A 21 -15.87 -2.62 -0.14
N GLU A 22 -14.68 -2.71 0.44
CA GLU A 22 -14.25 -1.96 1.62
C GLU A 22 -13.11 -1.02 1.26
N GLU A 23 -13.03 0.14 1.95
CA GLU A 23 -11.89 1.06 1.81
C GLU A 23 -10.58 0.34 2.14
N LYS A 24 -9.59 0.48 1.27
CA LYS A 24 -8.25 0.02 1.54
C LYS A 24 -7.46 1.10 2.25
N LEU A 25 -7.36 0.95 3.55
CA LEU A 25 -6.61 1.86 4.41
C LEU A 25 -5.10 1.68 4.21
N ASP A 26 -4.32 2.76 4.28
CA ASP A 26 -2.85 2.75 4.20
C ASP A 26 -2.25 3.10 5.58
N GLY A 27 -2.23 2.13 6.46
CA GLY A 27 -1.77 2.28 7.83
C GLY A 27 -0.95 1.09 8.30
N ILE A 28 -1.02 0.82 9.59
CA ILE A 28 -0.39 -0.33 10.22
C ILE A 28 -1.48 -1.30 10.65
N ARG A 29 -1.47 -2.49 10.05
CA ARG A 29 -2.40 -3.54 10.43
C ARG A 29 -2.22 -3.94 11.87
N VAL A 30 -3.32 -3.98 12.61
CA VAL A 30 -3.35 -4.32 14.02
C VAL A 30 -4.39 -5.40 14.31
N GLN A 31 -4.04 -6.31 15.20
CA GLN A 31 -5.01 -7.13 15.91
C GLN A 31 -5.15 -6.61 17.32
N VAL A 32 -6.37 -6.30 17.72
CA VAL A 32 -6.70 -5.79 19.05
C VAL A 32 -7.39 -6.89 19.83
N HIS A 33 -6.74 -7.35 20.90
CA HIS A 33 -7.23 -8.39 21.80
C HIS A 33 -7.68 -7.74 23.11
N ARG A 34 -8.91 -7.96 23.52
CA ARG A 34 -9.41 -7.57 24.83
C ARG A 34 -9.79 -8.80 25.65
N ASP A 35 -9.40 -8.84 26.91
CA ASP A 35 -9.84 -9.78 27.93
C ASP A 35 -10.09 -9.01 29.23
N GLY A 36 -11.36 -8.76 29.53
CA GLY A 36 -11.78 -7.92 30.65
C GLY A 36 -11.20 -6.50 30.57
N GLY A 37 -10.46 -6.11 31.58
CA GLY A 37 -9.77 -4.81 31.65
C GLY A 37 -8.42 -4.75 30.91
N THR A 38 -7.99 -5.84 30.28
CA THR A 38 -6.69 -5.91 29.60
C THR A 38 -6.89 -5.82 28.10
N VAL A 39 -6.14 -4.93 27.45
CA VAL A 39 -6.06 -4.83 25.98
C VAL A 39 -4.63 -5.04 25.54
N ARG A 40 -4.45 -5.80 24.46
CA ARG A 40 -3.18 -5.95 23.76
C ARG A 40 -3.35 -5.68 22.27
N VAL A 41 -2.36 -5.03 21.68
CA VAL A 41 -2.36 -4.65 20.27
C VAL A 41 -1.13 -5.25 19.60
N TYR A 42 -1.36 -6.07 18.60
CA TYR A 42 -0.32 -6.76 17.83
C TYR A 42 -0.25 -6.31 16.40
N THR A 43 0.96 -6.22 15.87
CA THR A 43 1.18 -6.00 14.43
C THR A 43 0.87 -7.26 13.62
N ARG A 44 0.90 -7.13 12.28
CA ARG A 44 0.80 -8.28 11.36
C ARG A 44 1.88 -9.36 11.60
N THR A 45 3.04 -8.98 12.13
CA THR A 45 4.15 -9.87 12.47
C THR A 45 4.09 -10.37 13.91
N LEU A 46 2.99 -10.08 14.62
CA LEU A 46 2.73 -10.42 16.00
C LEU A 46 3.64 -9.73 17.02
N ASP A 47 4.25 -8.61 16.63
CA ASP A 47 4.97 -7.76 17.58
C ASP A 47 3.95 -7.04 18.48
N ASP A 48 4.14 -7.09 19.78
CA ASP A 48 3.33 -6.35 20.75
C ASP A 48 3.69 -4.86 20.70
N ILE A 49 2.73 -4.04 20.30
CA ILE A 49 2.86 -2.59 20.21
C ILE A 49 1.88 -1.87 21.14
N THR A 50 1.30 -2.56 22.11
CA THR A 50 0.29 -2.04 23.04
C THR A 50 0.71 -0.72 23.67
N GLY A 51 1.93 -0.66 24.22
CA GLY A 51 2.46 0.53 24.88
C GLY A 51 2.71 1.73 23.95
N ARG A 52 2.62 1.53 22.62
CA ARG A 52 2.81 2.60 21.63
C ARG A 52 1.51 3.22 21.14
N LEU A 53 0.37 2.57 21.42
CA LEU A 53 -0.96 2.93 20.91
C LEU A 53 -1.97 3.09 22.09
N PRO A 54 -1.73 4.01 23.04
CA PRO A 54 -2.63 4.22 24.18
C PRO A 54 -4.04 4.64 23.73
N GLU A 55 -4.17 5.40 22.63
CA GLU A 55 -5.44 5.81 22.06
C GLU A 55 -6.26 4.62 21.52
N VAL A 56 -5.62 3.63 20.90
CA VAL A 56 -6.27 2.41 20.43
C VAL A 56 -6.69 1.54 21.62
N THR A 57 -5.83 1.44 22.64
CA THR A 57 -6.13 0.72 23.87
C THR A 57 -7.34 1.32 24.60
N ALA A 58 -7.37 2.64 24.75
CA ALA A 58 -8.49 3.36 25.37
C ALA A 58 -9.79 3.16 24.60
N ALA A 59 -9.73 3.28 23.27
CA ALA A 59 -10.88 3.08 22.39
C ALA A 59 -11.43 1.63 22.49
N ALA A 60 -10.55 0.62 22.53
CA ALA A 60 -10.96 -0.78 22.68
C ALA A 60 -11.59 -1.06 24.04
N LEU A 61 -11.11 -0.44 25.12
CA LEU A 61 -11.71 -0.55 26.45
C LEU A 61 -13.11 0.08 26.52
N ALA A 62 -13.39 1.07 25.70
CA ALA A 62 -14.70 1.74 25.63
C ALA A 62 -15.73 0.96 24.82
N LEU A 63 -15.33 -0.02 23.98
CA LEU A 63 -16.27 -0.85 23.22
C LEU A 63 -17.11 -1.74 24.14
N PRO A 64 -18.35 -2.08 23.76
CA PRO A 64 -19.13 -3.08 24.45
C PRO A 64 -18.51 -4.47 24.35
N GLY A 65 -18.76 -5.34 25.33
CA GLY A 65 -18.18 -6.68 25.37
C GLY A 65 -16.89 -6.74 26.17
N GLU A 66 -16.66 -7.87 26.84
CA GLU A 66 -15.50 -8.06 27.72
C GLU A 66 -14.35 -8.80 27.04
N ARG A 67 -14.65 -9.63 26.03
CA ARG A 67 -13.67 -10.45 25.34
C ARG A 67 -13.86 -10.40 23.85
N PHE A 68 -12.85 -9.97 23.13
CA PHE A 68 -12.88 -9.99 21.67
C PHE A 68 -11.49 -9.94 21.03
N ILE A 69 -11.43 -10.38 19.79
CA ILE A 69 -10.28 -10.18 18.89
C ILE A 69 -10.79 -9.48 17.64
N LEU A 70 -10.32 -8.27 17.43
CA LEU A 70 -10.63 -7.43 16.26
C LEU A 70 -9.42 -7.35 15.33
N ASP A 71 -9.67 -7.35 14.02
CA ASP A 71 -8.67 -7.09 12.97
C ASP A 71 -8.95 -5.74 12.31
N GLY A 72 -7.95 -4.90 12.21
CA GLY A 72 -8.12 -3.54 11.74
C GLY A 72 -6.83 -2.93 11.21
N GLU A 73 -6.91 -1.65 10.89
CA GLU A 73 -5.78 -0.83 10.48
C GLU A 73 -5.68 0.37 11.42
N ALA A 74 -4.49 0.62 11.95
CA ALA A 74 -4.17 1.83 12.70
C ALA A 74 -3.75 2.90 11.69
N ILE A 75 -4.51 4.00 11.62
CA ILE A 75 -4.29 5.11 10.70
C ILE A 75 -4.25 6.43 11.45
N SER A 76 -3.53 7.41 10.92
CA SER A 76 -3.60 8.80 11.37
C SER A 76 -4.41 9.60 10.37
N LEU A 77 -5.28 10.47 10.89
CA LEU A 77 -6.07 11.39 10.08
C LEU A 77 -5.58 12.83 10.33
N ASP A 78 -5.73 13.68 9.33
CA ASP A 78 -5.56 15.13 9.48
C ASP A 78 -6.83 15.79 10.05
N ALA A 79 -6.81 17.12 10.15
CA ALA A 79 -7.94 17.90 10.69
C ALA A 79 -9.21 17.80 9.82
N ASP A 80 -9.07 17.50 8.53
CA ASP A 80 -10.16 17.35 7.58
C ASP A 80 -10.66 15.90 7.49
N GLY A 81 -10.10 14.99 8.31
CA GLY A 81 -10.44 13.58 8.34
C GLY A 81 -9.82 12.75 7.20
N ARG A 82 -8.85 13.29 6.46
CA ARG A 82 -8.12 12.58 5.42
C ARG A 82 -6.96 11.77 6.00
N PRO A 83 -6.66 10.60 5.45
CA PRO A 83 -5.54 9.80 5.92
C PRO A 83 -4.21 10.55 5.69
N ARG A 84 -3.39 10.59 6.74
CA ARG A 84 -2.00 11.02 6.63
C ARG A 84 -1.17 9.96 5.91
N SER A 85 0.01 10.35 5.45
CA SER A 85 0.90 9.40 4.76
C SER A 85 1.25 8.19 5.65
N PHE A 86 1.46 7.03 5.02
CA PHE A 86 1.97 5.85 5.72
C PHE A 86 3.24 6.14 6.53
N GLN A 87 4.15 7.00 6.01
CA GLN A 87 5.39 7.34 6.71
C GLN A 87 5.13 8.06 8.05
N GLU A 88 4.17 8.97 8.10
CA GLU A 88 3.81 9.67 9.34
C GLU A 88 3.20 8.69 10.35
N THR A 89 2.24 7.86 9.91
CA THR A 89 1.64 6.82 10.76
C THR A 89 2.69 5.82 11.24
N ALA A 90 3.55 5.33 10.35
CA ALA A 90 4.61 4.37 10.71
C ALA A 90 5.66 5.00 11.62
N GLY A 91 6.05 6.25 11.38
CA GLY A 91 6.95 7.02 12.25
C GLY A 91 6.38 7.18 13.65
N ARG A 92 5.07 7.50 13.76
CA ARG A 92 4.36 7.63 15.04
C ARG A 92 4.35 6.29 15.80
N VAL A 93 3.96 5.20 15.16
CA VAL A 93 3.89 3.87 15.79
C VAL A 93 5.29 3.30 16.09
N GLY A 94 6.28 3.66 15.28
CA GLY A 94 7.70 3.30 15.48
C GLY A 94 8.37 4.00 16.68
N SER A 95 7.84 5.15 17.11
CA SER A 95 8.40 5.93 18.22
C SER A 95 8.33 5.14 19.52
N ARG A 96 9.47 5.05 20.22
CA ARG A 96 9.59 4.40 21.52
C ARG A 96 9.79 5.39 22.67
N THR A 97 10.11 6.64 22.35
CA THR A 97 10.35 7.72 23.31
C THR A 97 9.19 8.68 23.28
N ASP A 98 8.74 9.10 24.47
CA ASP A 98 7.66 10.07 24.67
C ASP A 98 6.40 9.79 23.84
N VAL A 99 5.84 8.59 24.04
CA VAL A 99 4.61 8.13 23.38
C VAL A 99 3.46 9.12 23.58
N THR A 100 3.38 9.76 24.74
CA THR A 100 2.29 10.71 25.06
C THR A 100 2.36 11.96 24.19
N THR A 101 3.53 12.56 24.03
CA THR A 101 3.73 13.71 23.15
C THR A 101 3.50 13.33 21.70
N ALA A 102 4.02 12.17 21.27
CA ALA A 102 3.83 11.66 19.91
C ALA A 102 2.33 11.40 19.61
N ALA A 103 1.56 10.84 20.55
CA ALA A 103 0.13 10.60 20.42
C ALA A 103 -0.68 11.89 20.29
N ARG A 104 -0.25 12.96 20.96
CA ARG A 104 -0.90 14.29 20.83
C ARG A 104 -0.58 14.97 19.51
N ALA A 105 0.66 14.81 19.01
CA ALA A 105 1.09 15.43 17.75
C ALA A 105 0.49 14.74 16.53
N VAL A 106 0.44 13.41 16.54
CA VAL A 106 -0.10 12.58 15.44
C VAL A 106 -0.97 11.49 16.08
N PRO A 107 -2.23 11.79 16.40
CA PRO A 107 -3.14 10.80 16.95
C PRO A 107 -3.41 9.68 15.95
N VAL A 108 -3.53 8.45 16.46
CA VAL A 108 -3.81 7.25 15.68
C VAL A 108 -5.17 6.69 16.08
N SER A 109 -5.98 6.37 15.10
CA SER A 109 -7.26 5.68 15.27
C SER A 109 -7.17 4.27 14.71
N ALA A 110 -7.81 3.30 15.35
CA ALA A 110 -8.01 1.98 14.76
C ALA A 110 -9.35 1.94 14.02
N VAL A 111 -9.31 1.49 12.76
CA VAL A 111 -10.50 1.25 11.94
C VAL A 111 -10.58 -0.26 11.70
N PHE A 112 -11.63 -0.89 12.21
CA PHE A 112 -11.79 -2.33 12.21
C PHE A 112 -12.57 -2.80 10.99
N PHE A 113 -12.13 -3.90 10.38
CA PHE A 113 -12.73 -4.49 9.19
C PHE A 113 -13.09 -5.98 9.35
N ASP A 114 -12.75 -6.59 10.49
CA ASP A 114 -13.15 -7.97 10.80
C ASP A 114 -13.13 -8.22 12.33
N VAL A 115 -13.86 -9.23 12.77
CA VAL A 115 -13.86 -9.76 14.13
C VAL A 115 -13.61 -11.26 14.09
N LEU A 116 -12.66 -11.71 14.91
CA LEU A 116 -12.17 -13.09 14.86
C LEU A 116 -12.70 -13.94 16.02
N SER A 117 -12.98 -13.30 17.15
CA SER A 117 -13.55 -13.95 18.34
C SER A 117 -14.35 -12.95 19.16
N VAL A 118 -15.44 -13.42 19.79
CA VAL A 118 -16.28 -12.64 20.71
C VAL A 118 -16.74 -13.55 21.85
N ASP A 119 -16.51 -13.13 23.10
CA ASP A 119 -16.95 -13.78 24.33
C ASP A 119 -16.60 -15.29 24.38
N GLY A 120 -15.43 -15.65 23.88
CA GLY A 120 -14.91 -17.03 23.85
C GLY A 120 -15.40 -17.85 22.66
N ARG A 121 -16.24 -17.29 21.78
CA ARG A 121 -16.67 -17.92 20.53
C ARG A 121 -15.76 -17.51 19.39
N ASP A 122 -15.10 -18.47 18.76
CA ASP A 122 -14.34 -18.25 17.51
C ASP A 122 -15.30 -18.06 16.33
N LEU A 123 -14.96 -17.06 15.51
CA LEU A 123 -15.76 -16.69 14.35
C LEU A 123 -15.02 -16.93 13.02
N LEU A 124 -13.80 -17.45 13.06
CA LEU A 124 -12.91 -17.59 11.90
C LEU A 124 -13.56 -18.38 10.75
N ASP A 125 -14.30 -19.44 11.08
CA ASP A 125 -14.93 -20.33 10.09
C ASP A 125 -16.30 -19.84 9.60
N LEU A 126 -16.83 -18.75 10.19
CA LEU A 126 -18.11 -18.18 9.78
C LEU A 126 -17.95 -17.35 8.49
N PRO A 127 -19.03 -17.22 7.71
CA PRO A 127 -19.08 -16.29 6.58
C PRO A 127 -18.75 -14.84 7.00
N LEU A 128 -18.20 -14.04 6.07
CA LEU A 128 -17.94 -12.62 6.32
C LEU A 128 -19.22 -11.86 6.74
N THR A 129 -20.37 -12.23 6.19
CA THR A 129 -21.67 -11.64 6.56
C THR A 129 -21.97 -11.76 8.05
N GLU A 130 -21.75 -12.93 8.64
CA GLU A 130 -21.98 -13.17 10.06
C GLU A 130 -20.92 -12.47 10.92
N ARG A 131 -19.64 -12.57 10.55
CA ARG A 131 -18.58 -11.87 11.25
C ARG A 131 -18.80 -10.37 11.26
N HIS A 132 -19.23 -9.81 10.12
CA HIS A 132 -19.48 -8.37 10.05
C HIS A 132 -20.73 -7.96 10.88
N ALA A 133 -21.76 -8.80 10.98
CA ALA A 133 -22.88 -8.52 11.88
C ALA A 133 -22.42 -8.40 13.34
N GLU A 134 -21.54 -9.30 13.79
CA GLU A 134 -20.91 -9.22 15.11
C GLU A 134 -20.00 -7.99 15.25
N LEU A 135 -19.22 -7.68 14.23
CA LEU A 135 -18.40 -6.47 14.21
C LEU A 135 -19.27 -5.21 14.37
N ALA A 136 -20.40 -5.14 13.66
CA ALA A 136 -21.32 -4.00 13.72
C ALA A 136 -22.00 -3.87 15.09
N ARG A 137 -22.19 -4.97 15.81
CA ARG A 137 -22.72 -4.97 17.17
C ARG A 137 -21.72 -4.43 18.20
N LEU A 138 -20.43 -4.74 17.98
CA LEU A 138 -19.35 -4.37 18.91
C LEU A 138 -18.74 -3.00 18.64
N VAL A 139 -18.61 -2.62 17.38
CA VAL A 139 -17.80 -1.48 16.97
C VAL A 139 -18.70 -0.41 16.34
N PRO A 140 -18.71 0.83 16.84
CA PRO A 140 -19.48 1.92 16.26
C PRO A 140 -19.00 2.29 14.86
N GLU A 141 -19.89 2.84 14.04
CA GLU A 141 -19.64 3.12 12.63
C GLU A 141 -18.34 3.90 12.33
N PRO A 142 -17.98 4.97 13.08
CA PRO A 142 -16.72 5.69 12.81
C PRO A 142 -15.46 4.86 12.99
N MET A 143 -15.53 3.76 13.74
CA MET A 143 -14.41 2.84 13.96
C MET A 143 -14.48 1.60 13.07
N ARG A 144 -15.48 1.49 12.21
CA ARG A 144 -15.59 0.41 11.21
C ARG A 144 -15.18 0.92 9.83
N VAL A 145 -14.53 0.07 9.06
CA VAL A 145 -14.22 0.37 7.67
C VAL A 145 -15.51 0.66 6.88
N ARG A 146 -15.49 1.72 6.09
CA ARG A 146 -16.59 2.00 5.15
C ARG A 146 -16.64 0.92 4.08
N ARG A 147 -17.86 0.53 3.72
CA ARG A 147 -18.09 -0.50 2.71
C ARG A 147 -19.38 -0.31 1.95
N THR A 148 -19.44 -0.89 0.76
CA THR A 148 -20.68 -1.14 0.03
C THR A 148 -20.82 -2.63 -0.23
N LEU A 149 -22.06 -3.10 -0.36
CA LEU A 149 -22.38 -4.49 -0.72
C LEU A 149 -22.73 -4.54 -2.21
N VAL A 150 -22.27 -5.60 -2.86
CA VAL A 150 -22.46 -5.85 -4.29
C VAL A 150 -23.00 -7.27 -4.43
N ALA A 151 -24.18 -7.42 -5.03
CA ALA A 151 -24.82 -8.74 -5.15
C ALA A 151 -24.15 -9.59 -6.25
N GLY A 152 -23.55 -8.97 -7.25
CA GLY A 152 -22.86 -9.66 -8.33
C GLY A 152 -22.36 -8.71 -9.43
N PRO A 153 -21.97 -9.26 -10.59
CA PRO A 153 -21.41 -8.48 -11.70
C PRO A 153 -22.27 -7.32 -12.22
N ASP A 154 -23.59 -7.44 -12.11
CA ASP A 154 -24.52 -6.40 -12.57
C ASP A 154 -24.44 -5.13 -11.71
N ASP A 155 -23.97 -5.25 -10.46
CA ASP A 155 -23.78 -4.14 -9.54
C ASP A 155 -22.36 -3.55 -9.60
N THR A 156 -21.55 -3.94 -10.57
CA THR A 156 -20.17 -3.41 -10.76
C THR A 156 -20.12 -1.88 -10.77
N PRO A 157 -21.06 -1.13 -11.40
CA PRO A 157 -21.04 0.34 -11.34
C PRO A 157 -21.06 0.91 -9.93
N ALA A 158 -21.80 0.33 -8.99
CA ALA A 158 -21.83 0.77 -7.59
C ALA A 158 -20.47 0.54 -6.89
N ALA A 159 -19.79 -0.55 -7.23
CA ALA A 159 -18.46 -0.83 -6.72
C ALA A 159 -17.40 0.14 -7.28
N GLU A 160 -17.52 0.54 -8.55
CA GLU A 160 -16.65 1.52 -9.18
C GLU A 160 -16.87 2.92 -8.61
N GLU A 161 -18.10 3.33 -8.38
CA GLU A 161 -18.44 4.58 -7.70
C GLU A 161 -17.87 4.60 -6.28
N PHE A 162 -17.99 3.50 -5.53
CA PHE A 162 -17.39 3.38 -4.21
C PHE A 162 -15.87 3.52 -4.25
N LEU A 163 -15.19 2.89 -5.23
CA LEU A 163 -13.75 3.06 -5.44
C LEU A 163 -13.40 4.53 -5.72
N ALA A 164 -14.12 5.20 -6.62
CA ALA A 164 -13.89 6.60 -6.94
C ALA A 164 -13.99 7.48 -5.68
N GLY A 165 -15.08 7.35 -4.92
CA GLY A 165 -15.25 8.10 -3.66
C GLY A 165 -14.20 7.74 -2.60
N THR A 166 -13.71 6.50 -2.57
CA THR A 166 -12.63 6.07 -1.67
C THR A 166 -11.31 6.78 -2.00
N LEU A 167 -10.99 6.91 -3.29
CA LEU A 167 -9.79 7.62 -3.76
C LEU A 167 -9.90 9.14 -3.50
N GLU A 168 -11.08 9.74 -3.70
CA GLU A 168 -11.33 11.14 -3.38
C GLU A 168 -11.12 11.46 -1.88
N ARG A 169 -11.46 10.51 -1.00
CA ARG A 169 -11.17 10.61 0.44
C ARG A 169 -9.70 10.41 0.79
N GLY A 170 -8.85 10.06 -0.18
CA GLY A 170 -7.41 9.92 -0.03
C GLY A 170 -6.96 8.51 0.40
N HIS A 171 -7.83 7.51 0.36
CA HIS A 171 -7.45 6.11 0.63
C HIS A 171 -6.78 5.45 -0.59
N GLU A 172 -6.10 4.34 -0.37
CA GLU A 172 -5.23 3.68 -1.37
C GLU A 172 -6.00 2.95 -2.47
N GLY A 173 -7.27 2.69 -2.27
CA GLY A 173 -8.12 1.90 -3.13
C GLY A 173 -9.13 1.08 -2.32
N VAL A 174 -9.49 -0.12 -2.79
CA VAL A 174 -10.47 -0.97 -2.11
C VAL A 174 -9.98 -2.40 -1.91
N VAL A 175 -10.58 -3.09 -0.95
CA VAL A 175 -10.49 -4.53 -0.76
C VAL A 175 -11.87 -5.13 -0.99
N VAL A 176 -11.98 -5.99 -2.00
CA VAL A 176 -13.20 -6.72 -2.32
C VAL A 176 -13.15 -8.07 -1.61
N LYS A 177 -14.16 -8.38 -0.81
CA LYS A 177 -14.22 -9.56 0.03
C LYS A 177 -15.49 -10.38 -0.29
N GLY A 178 -15.36 -11.68 -0.56
CA GLY A 178 -16.50 -12.57 -0.75
C GLY A 178 -17.34 -12.68 0.52
N LEU A 179 -18.67 -12.55 0.40
CA LEU A 179 -19.59 -12.53 1.54
C LEU A 179 -19.63 -13.86 2.32
N ASP A 180 -19.50 -14.97 1.62
CA ASP A 180 -19.57 -16.32 2.21
C ASP A 180 -18.20 -16.84 2.68
N ALA A 181 -17.17 -16.01 2.60
CA ALA A 181 -15.81 -16.46 2.86
C ALA A 181 -15.48 -16.52 4.36
N ALA A 182 -14.91 -17.63 4.79
CA ALA A 182 -14.27 -17.78 6.07
C ALA A 182 -12.98 -16.95 6.17
N TYR A 183 -12.50 -16.69 7.38
CA TYR A 183 -11.26 -15.96 7.60
C TYR A 183 -10.04 -16.89 7.60
N SER A 184 -9.20 -16.83 6.59
CA SER A 184 -7.99 -17.64 6.45
C SER A 184 -6.79 -16.98 7.12
N ALA A 185 -6.57 -17.27 8.41
CA ALA A 185 -5.46 -16.69 9.18
C ALA A 185 -4.08 -17.01 8.55
N GLY A 186 -3.19 -16.02 8.47
CA GLY A 186 -1.83 -16.18 7.97
C GLY A 186 -1.68 -16.52 6.48
N ARG A 187 -2.76 -16.74 5.75
CA ARG A 187 -2.75 -17.17 4.36
C ARG A 187 -3.26 -16.08 3.41
N ARG A 188 -2.84 -16.16 2.14
CA ARG A 188 -3.49 -15.44 1.05
C ARG A 188 -4.64 -16.30 0.56
N GLY A 189 -5.87 -15.87 0.86
CA GLY A 189 -7.08 -16.50 0.36
C GLY A 189 -7.53 -15.86 -0.96
N ALA A 190 -8.16 -16.64 -1.84
CA ALA A 190 -8.74 -16.13 -3.09
C ALA A 190 -9.94 -15.20 -2.85
N SER A 191 -10.51 -15.20 -1.64
CA SER A 191 -11.70 -14.46 -1.28
C SER A 191 -11.49 -13.00 -0.86
N TRP A 192 -10.23 -12.53 -0.79
CA TRP A 192 -9.90 -11.12 -0.59
C TRP A 192 -9.05 -10.62 -1.75
N LEU A 193 -9.58 -9.65 -2.49
CA LEU A 193 -8.93 -9.06 -3.66
C LEU A 193 -8.77 -7.55 -3.45
N LYS A 194 -7.53 -7.06 -3.53
CA LYS A 194 -7.25 -5.63 -3.44
C LYS A 194 -7.20 -5.03 -4.84
N VAL A 195 -7.88 -3.91 -5.00
CA VAL A 195 -7.86 -3.08 -6.20
C VAL A 195 -7.37 -1.70 -5.82
N LYS A 196 -6.32 -1.24 -6.49
CA LYS A 196 -5.80 0.11 -6.32
C LYS A 196 -5.33 0.66 -7.65
N PRO A 197 -5.40 1.99 -7.86
CA PRO A 197 -4.87 2.61 -9.05
C PRO A 197 -3.40 2.23 -9.23
N VAL A 198 -3.04 1.98 -10.46
CA VAL A 198 -1.64 1.85 -10.87
C VAL A 198 -1.29 3.11 -11.63
N HIS A 199 -0.39 3.90 -11.06
CA HIS A 199 0.18 5.03 -11.76
C HIS A 199 1.33 4.55 -12.63
N THR A 200 1.50 5.15 -13.79
CA THR A 200 2.66 4.90 -14.65
C THR A 200 3.38 6.20 -14.95
N LEU A 201 4.69 6.11 -15.16
CA LEU A 201 5.56 7.19 -15.59
C LEU A 201 6.56 6.64 -16.59
N ASP A 202 6.87 7.45 -17.59
CA ASP A 202 7.99 7.22 -18.48
C ASP A 202 9.23 7.92 -17.92
N LEU A 203 10.17 7.13 -17.43
CA LEU A 203 11.40 7.59 -16.78
C LEU A 203 12.64 7.19 -17.56
N VAL A 204 13.73 7.91 -17.35
CA VAL A 204 15.01 7.61 -18.01
C VAL A 204 15.87 6.75 -17.08
N VAL A 205 16.56 5.76 -17.65
CA VAL A 205 17.55 4.96 -16.93
C VAL A 205 18.86 5.74 -16.83
N LEU A 206 19.31 6.02 -15.61
CA LEU A 206 20.53 6.77 -15.32
C LEU A 206 21.73 5.88 -14.99
N ALA A 207 21.47 4.75 -14.37
CA ALA A 207 22.46 3.77 -13.96
C ALA A 207 21.78 2.42 -13.71
N ALA A 208 22.58 1.35 -13.57
CA ALA A 208 22.08 0.05 -13.15
C ALA A 208 23.10 -0.69 -12.30
N GLU A 209 22.61 -1.37 -11.26
CA GLU A 209 23.43 -2.17 -10.36
C GLU A 209 23.43 -3.65 -10.76
N TRP A 210 24.53 -4.35 -10.45
CA TRP A 210 24.61 -5.79 -10.60
C TRP A 210 23.62 -6.49 -9.68
N GLY A 211 22.98 -7.51 -10.20
CA GLY A 211 22.07 -8.36 -9.44
C GLY A 211 22.80 -9.35 -8.55
N HIS A 212 22.05 -9.85 -7.56
CA HIS A 212 22.52 -10.86 -6.61
C HIS A 212 21.73 -12.17 -6.77
N GLY A 213 22.28 -13.28 -6.28
CA GLY A 213 21.64 -14.59 -6.33
C GLY A 213 21.35 -15.02 -7.78
N ARG A 214 20.10 -15.33 -8.10
CA ARG A 214 19.71 -15.74 -9.48
C ARG A 214 19.96 -14.69 -10.55
N ARG A 215 20.19 -13.43 -10.18
CA ARG A 215 20.45 -12.32 -11.10
C ARG A 215 21.92 -11.94 -11.18
N THR A 216 22.82 -12.73 -10.60
CA THR A 216 24.27 -12.53 -10.70
C THR A 216 24.69 -12.42 -12.16
N GLY A 217 25.53 -11.44 -12.49
CA GLY A 217 25.97 -11.15 -13.86
C GLY A 217 24.94 -10.41 -14.73
N LYS A 218 23.82 -9.99 -14.18
CA LYS A 218 22.80 -9.14 -14.84
C LYS A 218 22.71 -7.77 -14.17
N LEU A 219 22.56 -6.72 -14.98
CA LEU A 219 22.22 -5.37 -14.51
C LEU A 219 20.73 -5.32 -14.21
N SER A 220 20.35 -5.47 -12.95
CA SER A 220 18.97 -5.79 -12.55
C SER A 220 18.31 -4.75 -11.64
N ASN A 221 19.05 -3.74 -11.15
CA ASN A 221 18.48 -2.68 -10.31
C ASN A 221 18.70 -1.33 -10.98
N LEU A 222 17.65 -0.82 -11.63
CA LEU A 222 17.69 0.40 -12.42
C LEU A 222 17.59 1.64 -11.52
N HIS A 223 18.43 2.63 -11.77
CA HIS A 223 18.30 3.98 -11.24
C HIS A 223 17.42 4.79 -12.21
N LEU A 224 16.34 5.35 -11.69
CA LEU A 224 15.29 5.98 -12.47
C LEU A 224 15.32 7.50 -12.28
N GLY A 225 15.31 8.24 -13.38
CA GLY A 225 15.32 9.69 -13.41
C GLY A 225 14.10 10.28 -14.11
N ALA A 226 13.49 11.31 -13.51
CA ALA A 226 12.53 12.19 -14.17
C ALA A 226 13.21 13.46 -14.65
N ARG A 227 12.66 14.11 -15.65
CA ARG A 227 13.18 15.35 -16.18
C ARG A 227 12.98 16.50 -15.19
N ALA A 228 14.05 17.20 -14.85
CA ALA A 228 14.03 18.39 -14.02
C ALA A 228 13.74 19.65 -14.86
N ALA A 229 13.45 20.78 -14.18
CA ALA A 229 13.11 22.04 -14.85
C ALA A 229 14.29 22.63 -15.68
N ASP A 230 15.52 22.31 -15.30
CA ASP A 230 16.74 22.73 -16.01
C ASP A 230 17.12 21.82 -17.19
N GLY A 231 16.28 20.81 -17.49
CA GLY A 231 16.52 19.82 -18.54
C GLY A 231 17.41 18.65 -18.14
N SER A 232 17.97 18.65 -16.95
CA SER A 232 18.69 17.49 -16.37
C SER A 232 17.70 16.40 -15.93
N PHE A 233 18.23 15.25 -15.49
CA PHE A 233 17.43 14.17 -14.93
C PHE A 233 17.66 14.05 -13.42
N ALA A 234 16.60 14.27 -12.64
CA ALA A 234 16.63 14.09 -11.20
C ALA A 234 16.27 12.65 -10.83
N MET A 235 17.14 11.98 -10.09
CA MET A 235 16.90 10.62 -9.63
C MET A 235 15.72 10.57 -8.66
N LEU A 236 14.77 9.64 -8.93
CA LEU A 236 13.56 9.38 -8.13
C LEU A 236 13.63 8.10 -7.31
N GLY A 237 14.56 7.22 -7.61
CA GLY A 237 14.64 5.93 -6.92
C GLY A 237 15.24 4.83 -7.78
N LYS A 238 15.07 3.60 -7.27
CA LYS A 238 15.58 2.39 -7.91
C LYS A 238 14.49 1.33 -8.01
N THR A 239 14.60 0.46 -9.01
CA THR A 239 13.75 -0.73 -9.10
C THR A 239 14.48 -1.94 -9.65
N PHE A 240 14.18 -3.10 -9.07
CA PHE A 240 14.60 -4.41 -9.55
C PHE A 240 13.39 -5.32 -9.86
N LYS A 241 12.17 -4.78 -9.88
CA LYS A 241 10.92 -5.53 -10.07
C LYS A 241 10.37 -5.36 -11.48
N GLY A 242 9.52 -6.31 -11.91
CA GLY A 242 8.84 -6.28 -13.20
C GLY A 242 9.65 -6.80 -14.39
N MET A 243 10.81 -7.41 -14.15
CA MET A 243 11.70 -7.88 -15.21
C MET A 243 11.70 -9.40 -15.30
N THR A 244 11.45 -9.91 -16.50
CA THR A 244 11.66 -11.31 -16.85
C THR A 244 13.15 -11.60 -17.11
N ASP A 245 13.56 -12.86 -17.12
CA ASP A 245 14.96 -13.24 -17.40
C ASP A 245 15.39 -12.85 -18.83
N ALA A 246 14.46 -12.92 -19.80
CA ALA A 246 14.70 -12.45 -21.16
C ALA A 246 14.95 -10.94 -21.19
N LEU A 247 14.12 -10.16 -20.50
CA LEU A 247 14.28 -8.71 -20.40
C LEU A 247 15.59 -8.33 -19.70
N LEU A 248 15.96 -9.04 -18.63
CA LEU A 248 17.23 -8.83 -17.92
C LEU A 248 18.44 -9.09 -18.80
N THR A 249 18.38 -10.09 -19.68
CA THR A 249 19.46 -10.40 -20.60
C THR A 249 19.63 -9.31 -21.63
N TRP A 250 18.55 -8.92 -22.29
CA TRP A 250 18.53 -7.82 -23.26
C TRP A 250 19.00 -6.49 -22.61
N GLN A 251 18.41 -6.14 -21.50
CA GLN A 251 18.73 -4.95 -20.72
C GLN A 251 20.22 -4.86 -20.35
N THR A 252 20.80 -5.97 -19.89
CA THR A 252 22.21 -6.02 -19.52
C THR A 252 23.12 -5.72 -20.70
N GLY A 253 22.83 -6.27 -21.89
CA GLY A 253 23.56 -5.97 -23.12
C GLY A 253 23.44 -4.48 -23.48
N ARG A 254 22.21 -3.97 -23.53
CA ARG A 254 21.94 -2.60 -23.94
C ARG A 254 22.55 -1.57 -22.97
N LEU A 255 22.45 -1.79 -21.65
CA LEU A 255 23.05 -0.88 -20.67
C LEU A 255 24.58 -0.88 -20.70
N ARG A 256 25.22 -1.98 -21.07
CA ARG A 256 26.68 -2.02 -21.26
C ARG A 256 27.10 -1.22 -22.51
N GLU A 257 26.34 -1.23 -23.58
CA GLU A 257 26.59 -0.42 -24.78
C GLU A 257 26.48 1.09 -24.47
N LEU A 258 25.61 1.46 -23.55
CA LEU A 258 25.36 2.85 -23.12
C LEU A 258 26.27 3.27 -21.94
N ALA A 259 27.06 2.36 -21.39
CA ALA A 259 27.89 2.65 -20.22
C ALA A 259 28.89 3.78 -20.52
N VAL A 260 28.90 4.79 -19.65
CA VAL A 260 29.91 5.85 -19.64
C VAL A 260 30.94 5.65 -18.54
N GLU A 261 30.56 4.93 -17.49
CA GLU A 261 31.46 4.60 -16.39
C GLU A 261 31.06 3.25 -15.79
N GLU A 262 32.05 2.38 -15.56
CA GLU A 262 31.87 1.10 -14.87
C GLU A 262 32.34 1.22 -13.41
N HIS A 263 31.53 0.70 -12.50
CA HIS A 263 31.80 0.66 -11.07
C HIS A 263 31.72 -0.78 -10.55
N GLY A 264 32.32 -1.04 -9.40
CA GLY A 264 32.18 -2.37 -8.77
C GLY A 264 30.74 -2.75 -8.43
N TRP A 265 29.85 -1.78 -8.25
CA TRP A 265 28.43 -2.00 -7.99
C TRP A 265 27.55 -2.08 -9.25
N GLY A 266 28.03 -1.59 -10.42
CA GLY A 266 27.22 -1.51 -11.64
C GLY A 266 27.79 -0.56 -12.68
N VAL A 267 26.92 0.06 -13.47
CA VAL A 267 27.28 0.99 -14.55
C VAL A 267 26.48 2.27 -14.48
N THR A 268 27.11 3.41 -14.73
CA THR A 268 26.44 4.67 -15.09
C THR A 268 26.30 4.72 -16.59
N VAL A 269 25.12 5.10 -17.10
CA VAL A 269 24.82 5.05 -18.54
C VAL A 269 24.46 6.43 -19.09
N ARG A 270 24.63 6.61 -20.40
CA ARG A 270 24.00 7.72 -21.11
C ARG A 270 22.47 7.62 -20.95
N PRO A 271 21.79 8.73 -20.59
CA PRO A 271 20.35 8.73 -20.31
C PRO A 271 19.52 8.66 -21.61
N GLU A 272 19.65 7.57 -22.35
CA GLU A 272 19.00 7.37 -23.66
C GLU A 272 17.80 6.42 -23.58
N LEU A 273 17.75 5.52 -22.59
CA LEU A 273 16.67 4.53 -22.46
C LEU A 273 15.52 5.10 -21.65
N VAL A 274 14.33 5.16 -22.25
CA VAL A 274 13.08 5.45 -21.56
C VAL A 274 12.40 4.16 -21.17
N VAL A 275 11.90 4.11 -19.95
CA VAL A 275 11.24 2.94 -19.37
C VAL A 275 9.92 3.33 -18.71
N GLU A 276 8.85 2.65 -19.05
CA GLU A 276 7.56 2.79 -18.37
C GLU A 276 7.60 2.07 -17.04
N ILE A 277 7.39 2.82 -15.96
CA ILE A 277 7.42 2.38 -14.59
C ILE A 277 6.03 2.46 -13.99
N ALA A 278 5.49 1.35 -13.54
CA ALA A 278 4.32 1.33 -12.69
C ALA A 278 4.74 1.52 -11.23
N TYR A 279 3.97 2.31 -10.48
CA TYR A 279 4.23 2.56 -9.07
C TYR A 279 2.92 2.76 -8.29
N ASP A 280 2.98 2.63 -6.98
CA ASP A 280 1.78 2.66 -6.12
C ASP A 280 1.55 4.03 -5.46
N GLY A 281 2.51 4.94 -5.52
CA GLY A 281 2.44 6.28 -4.93
C GLY A 281 3.82 6.87 -4.69
N LEU A 282 3.84 8.09 -4.12
CA LEU A 282 5.06 8.79 -3.73
C LEU A 282 5.27 8.76 -2.22
N GLN A 283 6.51 8.94 -1.83
CA GLN A 283 6.89 9.25 -0.45
C GLN A 283 8.04 10.25 -0.43
N ARG A 284 8.15 11.03 0.64
CA ARG A 284 9.28 11.94 0.87
C ARG A 284 10.59 11.16 0.95
N SER A 285 11.64 11.75 0.44
CA SER A 285 12.97 11.16 0.49
C SER A 285 14.04 12.25 0.61
N THR A 286 14.81 12.19 1.66
CA THR A 286 16.02 13.03 1.82
C THR A 286 17.21 12.49 1.04
N ARG A 287 17.08 11.28 0.46
CA ARG A 287 18.16 10.60 -0.27
C ARG A 287 18.27 11.05 -1.71
N TYR A 288 17.13 11.39 -2.34
CA TYR A 288 17.07 11.68 -3.77
C TYR A 288 16.89 13.19 -4.02
N PRO A 289 17.57 13.75 -5.06
CA PRO A 289 17.52 15.18 -5.36
C PRO A 289 16.12 15.73 -5.62
N ALA A 290 15.21 14.89 -6.11
CA ALA A 290 13.81 15.28 -6.32
C ALA A 290 13.01 15.47 -5.01
N GLY A 291 13.59 15.20 -3.84
CA GLY A 291 12.90 15.27 -2.54
C GLY A 291 11.86 14.15 -2.31
N VAL A 292 11.60 13.34 -3.33
CA VAL A 292 10.60 12.26 -3.31
C VAL A 292 11.15 10.98 -3.94
N THR A 293 10.48 9.85 -3.65
CA THR A 293 10.76 8.56 -4.29
C THR A 293 9.47 7.77 -4.56
N LEU A 294 9.54 6.88 -5.54
CA LEU A 294 8.44 6.02 -5.95
C LEU A 294 8.25 4.85 -4.96
N ARG A 295 7.01 4.63 -4.52
CA ARG A 295 6.65 3.43 -3.75
C ARG A 295 6.39 2.25 -4.68
N PHE A 296 7.03 1.12 -4.42
CA PHE A 296 6.83 -0.15 -5.14
C PHE A 296 7.01 -0.07 -6.66
N ALA A 297 7.92 0.78 -7.12
CA ALA A 297 8.27 0.91 -8.54
C ALA A 297 8.58 -0.45 -9.18
N ARG A 298 8.04 -0.69 -10.37
CA ARG A 298 8.30 -1.88 -11.19
C ARG A 298 8.30 -1.54 -12.67
N VAL A 299 9.19 -2.16 -13.42
CA VAL A 299 9.25 -2.02 -14.88
C VAL A 299 8.01 -2.65 -15.51
N VAL A 300 7.37 -1.92 -16.41
CA VAL A 300 6.30 -2.39 -17.28
C VAL A 300 6.91 -2.81 -18.62
N ARG A 301 7.60 -1.88 -19.28
CA ARG A 301 8.29 -2.10 -20.57
C ARG A 301 9.29 -0.99 -20.85
N TYR A 302 10.20 -1.21 -21.77
CA TYR A 302 10.98 -0.15 -22.37
C TYR A 302 10.16 0.58 -23.44
N ARG A 303 10.42 1.87 -23.59
CA ARG A 303 9.70 2.77 -24.51
C ARG A 303 10.61 3.14 -25.67
N ASP A 304 10.80 2.19 -26.60
CA ASP A 304 11.59 2.43 -27.82
C ASP A 304 10.97 3.48 -28.76
N ASP A 305 9.69 3.82 -28.51
CA ASP A 305 8.92 4.85 -29.18
C ASP A 305 9.13 6.26 -28.61
N LYS A 306 9.88 6.41 -27.50
CA LYS A 306 10.11 7.69 -26.82
C LYS A 306 11.60 8.03 -26.72
N ARG A 307 11.87 9.33 -26.80
CA ARG A 307 13.19 9.90 -26.53
C ARG A 307 13.28 10.37 -25.07
N PRO A 308 14.49 10.58 -24.52
CA PRO A 308 14.67 11.10 -23.16
C PRO A 308 13.92 12.40 -22.87
N GLU A 309 13.80 13.26 -23.89
CA GLU A 309 13.08 14.54 -23.79
C GLU A 309 11.56 14.36 -23.62
N ASP A 310 11.04 13.19 -23.98
CA ASP A 310 9.63 12.83 -23.86
C ASP A 310 9.32 12.19 -22.48
N ALA A 311 10.33 12.00 -21.62
CA ALA A 311 10.14 11.47 -20.28
C ALA A 311 9.35 12.42 -19.38
N ASP A 312 8.62 11.84 -18.43
CA ASP A 312 7.84 12.60 -17.46
C ASP A 312 8.74 13.49 -16.59
N THR A 313 8.16 14.61 -16.14
CA THR A 313 8.88 15.60 -15.34
C THR A 313 8.62 15.38 -13.83
N VAL A 314 9.54 15.87 -12.99
CA VAL A 314 9.32 15.95 -11.55
C VAL A 314 8.07 16.78 -11.24
N ALA A 315 7.82 17.86 -11.99
CA ALA A 315 6.64 18.71 -11.80
C ALA A 315 5.33 17.95 -12.08
N THR A 316 5.25 17.19 -13.19
CA THR A 316 4.09 16.34 -13.51
C THR A 316 3.82 15.31 -12.43
N LEU A 317 4.88 14.67 -11.93
CA LEU A 317 4.80 13.70 -10.86
C LEU A 317 4.22 14.30 -9.56
N LEU A 318 4.72 15.46 -9.14
CA LEU A 318 4.25 16.15 -7.93
C LEU A 318 2.80 16.65 -8.09
N ALA A 319 2.43 17.15 -9.26
CA ALA A 319 1.05 17.58 -9.55
C ALA A 319 0.04 16.43 -9.46
N ALA A 320 0.43 15.22 -9.82
CA ALA A 320 -0.40 14.01 -9.67
C ALA A 320 -0.53 13.53 -8.20
N HIS A 321 0.28 14.08 -7.27
CA HIS A 321 0.31 13.67 -5.86
C HIS A 321 0.35 14.88 -4.91
N PRO A 322 -0.71 15.71 -4.86
CA PRO A 322 -0.71 17.00 -4.14
C PRO A 322 -0.49 16.88 -2.63
N GLY A 323 -0.67 15.69 -2.06
CA GLY A 323 -0.40 15.42 -0.63
C GLY A 323 1.08 15.16 -0.28
N VAL A 324 1.97 15.08 -1.28
CA VAL A 324 3.40 14.82 -1.08
C VAL A 324 4.21 16.02 -1.53
N THR A 325 4.71 16.79 -0.57
CA THR A 325 5.67 17.89 -0.84
C THR A 325 7.10 17.38 -0.65
N PRO A 326 8.06 17.78 -1.49
CA PRO A 326 9.49 17.45 -1.38
C PRO A 326 10.12 17.84 -0.05
#